data_59f1696933dd455f263c940a78f99bdf
#
_entry.id   59f1696933dd455f263c940a78f99bdf
#
_cell.length_a   1.000
_cell.length_b   1.000
_cell.length_c   1.000
_cell.angle_alpha   90.00
_cell.angle_beta   90.00
_cell.angle_gamma   90.00
#
_symmetry.space_group_name_H-M   'P 1'
#
loop_
_entity.id
_entity.type
_entity.pdbx_description
1 polymer ?
#
loop_
_entity_poly.entity_id
_entity_poly.type
_entity_poly.pdbx_seq_one_letter_code
_entity_poly.pdbx_strand_id
1 'polypeptide(L)'
;LISPDDTEQRRRAINVRRTFDNLFKLKAIPVVNENDSTATSEIKYGDNDRLAARVAQIIGADMLILFSDVDGLYDKSKGKKIVRQVTSINEKIMSLMDNKKNKFGSGGIATKLDAAKICMNSGSHMFIANGKVNNPIANMIKNKKYTHFLPKISTLDARKKWIIGSLNYNGTIYIDNGAAKALSNGKSLLAAGITKINGNFKKGENVIILDQNNNQLARGLSSFSSAEIDKIKGKQSKEIETILGYLSKTEVIHKDDMVLL
;
A
#
# COMPACT_ATOMS: atom_id res chain seq x y z
N LEU A 1 -5.13 -13.66 -8.65
CA LEU A 1 -4.71 -14.36 -7.44
C LEU A 1 -3.50 -13.68 -6.84
N ILE A 2 -3.44 -13.58 -5.51
CA ILE A 2 -2.34 -12.95 -4.76
C ILE A 2 -1.85 -13.91 -3.69
N SER A 3 -0.54 -14.11 -3.63
CA SER A 3 0.11 -14.89 -2.57
C SER A 3 0.61 -13.97 -1.44
N PRO A 4 0.83 -14.48 -0.22
CA PRO A 4 1.41 -13.69 0.89
C PRO A 4 2.70 -12.96 0.48
N ASP A 5 3.60 -13.64 -0.19
CA ASP A 5 4.86 -13.08 -0.72
C ASP A 5 4.65 -11.86 -1.62
N ASP A 6 3.56 -11.81 -2.37
CA ASP A 6 3.25 -10.68 -3.26
C ASP A 6 2.91 -9.41 -2.49
N THR A 7 2.56 -9.54 -1.22
CA THR A 7 2.24 -8.41 -0.34
C THR A 7 3.36 -8.07 0.66
N GLU A 8 4.23 -9.03 0.98
CA GLU A 8 5.31 -8.86 1.95
C GLU A 8 6.62 -8.46 1.31
N GLN A 9 6.92 -9.03 0.12
CA GLN A 9 8.10 -8.66 -0.65
C GLN A 9 7.86 -7.35 -1.40
N ARG A 10 8.63 -6.32 -1.06
CA ARG A 10 8.46 -4.95 -1.58
C ARG A 10 8.37 -4.88 -3.11
N ARG A 11 9.24 -5.60 -3.82
CA ARG A 11 9.26 -5.61 -5.29
C ARG A 11 7.97 -6.19 -5.87
N ARG A 12 7.46 -7.28 -5.27
CA ARG A 12 6.21 -7.92 -5.69
C ARG A 12 5.02 -7.02 -5.39
N ALA A 13 4.96 -6.41 -4.21
CA ALA A 13 3.91 -5.46 -3.83
C ALA A 13 3.82 -4.27 -4.80
N ILE A 14 4.95 -3.74 -5.27
CA ILE A 14 4.97 -2.68 -6.30
C ILE A 14 4.40 -3.18 -7.64
N ASN A 15 4.71 -4.42 -8.04
CA ASN A 15 4.14 -4.99 -9.26
C ASN A 15 2.62 -5.21 -9.14
N VAL A 16 2.17 -5.72 -7.99
CA VAL A 16 0.73 -5.82 -7.68
C VAL A 16 0.06 -4.46 -7.83
N ARG A 17 0.58 -3.42 -7.17
CA ARG A 17 0.03 -2.06 -7.27
C ARG A 17 -0.05 -1.59 -8.73
N ARG A 18 1.01 -1.76 -9.51
CA ARG A 18 1.02 -1.36 -10.93
C ARG A 18 -0.03 -2.09 -11.75
N THR A 19 -0.26 -3.36 -11.47
CA THR A 19 -1.33 -4.13 -12.11
C THR A 19 -2.68 -3.51 -11.79
N PHE A 20 -2.95 -3.17 -10.52
CA PHE A 20 -4.19 -2.49 -10.14
C PHE A 20 -4.33 -1.11 -10.81
N ASP A 21 -3.26 -0.29 -10.80
CA ASP A 21 -3.26 1.02 -11.45
C ASP A 21 -3.61 0.92 -12.95
N ASN A 22 -3.08 -0.10 -13.64
CA ASN A 22 -3.39 -0.33 -15.05
C ASN A 22 -4.83 -0.82 -15.26
N LEU A 23 -5.33 -1.72 -14.42
CA LEU A 23 -6.72 -2.17 -14.47
C LEU A 23 -7.69 -1.00 -14.25
N PHE A 24 -7.41 -0.12 -13.28
CA PHE A 24 -8.24 1.07 -13.04
C PHE A 24 -8.22 2.04 -14.22
N LYS A 25 -7.07 2.25 -14.89
CA LYS A 25 -7.00 3.04 -16.14
C LYS A 25 -7.87 2.46 -17.25
N LEU A 26 -7.96 1.14 -17.30
CA LEU A 26 -8.84 0.41 -18.25
C LEU A 26 -10.31 0.35 -17.77
N LYS A 27 -10.64 1.04 -16.64
CA LYS A 27 -11.97 1.00 -16.00
C LYS A 27 -12.42 -0.41 -15.60
N ALA A 28 -11.48 -1.33 -15.38
CA ALA A 28 -11.75 -2.66 -14.90
C ALA A 28 -11.79 -2.69 -13.37
N ILE A 29 -12.67 -3.49 -12.79
CA ILE A 29 -12.76 -3.72 -11.35
C ILE A 29 -11.99 -5.02 -11.03
N PRO A 30 -10.84 -4.94 -10.33
CA PRO A 30 -10.10 -6.14 -9.93
C PRO A 30 -10.88 -6.96 -8.92
N VAL A 31 -11.01 -8.26 -9.17
CA VAL A 31 -11.51 -9.24 -8.20
C VAL A 31 -10.34 -10.08 -7.72
N VAL A 32 -10.09 -10.10 -6.42
CA VAL A 32 -8.90 -10.69 -5.80
C VAL A 32 -9.26 -11.86 -4.90
N ASN A 33 -8.47 -12.92 -4.97
CA ASN A 33 -8.49 -14.01 -4.00
C ASN A 33 -7.05 -14.47 -3.69
N GLU A 34 -6.87 -15.21 -2.60
CA GLU A 34 -5.61 -15.85 -2.28
C GLU A 34 -5.25 -16.91 -3.34
N ASN A 35 -3.97 -17.06 -3.63
CA ASN A 35 -3.47 -18.12 -4.50
C ASN A 35 -3.26 -19.41 -3.69
N ASP A 36 -4.35 -20.12 -3.42
CA ASP A 36 -4.33 -21.36 -2.63
C ASP A 36 -3.54 -22.50 -3.28
N SER A 37 -3.32 -22.45 -4.60
CA SER A 37 -2.62 -23.51 -5.34
C SER A 37 -1.11 -23.52 -5.08
N THR A 38 -0.53 -22.41 -4.68
CA THR A 38 0.91 -22.26 -4.41
C THR A 38 1.22 -22.01 -2.93
N ALA A 39 0.21 -21.77 -2.11
CA ALA A 39 0.39 -21.50 -0.69
C ALA A 39 0.55 -22.81 0.10
N THR A 40 1.70 -22.98 0.75
CA THR A 40 1.86 -24.03 1.77
C THR A 40 1.11 -23.65 3.04
N SER A 41 0.78 -24.63 3.89
CA SER A 41 0.06 -24.42 5.17
C SER A 41 0.74 -23.38 6.10
N GLU A 42 2.05 -23.20 5.94
CA GLU A 42 2.89 -22.29 6.73
C GLU A 42 2.86 -20.84 6.20
N ILE A 43 2.45 -20.64 4.94
CA ILE A 43 2.52 -19.35 4.23
C ILE A 43 1.13 -18.81 3.86
N LYS A 44 0.06 -19.46 4.29
CA LYS A 44 -1.32 -18.99 4.03
C LYS A 44 -1.65 -17.80 4.90
N TYR A 45 -2.37 -16.82 4.34
CA TYR A 45 -3.04 -15.80 5.17
C TYR A 45 -4.03 -16.43 6.14
N GLY A 46 -4.60 -17.59 5.76
CA GLY A 46 -5.61 -18.31 6.53
C GLY A 46 -6.92 -17.54 6.68
N ASP A 47 -7.00 -16.33 6.12
CA ASP A 47 -8.18 -15.46 6.23
C ASP A 47 -8.13 -14.34 5.19
N ASN A 48 -9.21 -14.19 4.43
CA ASN A 48 -9.38 -13.13 3.44
C ASN A 48 -9.44 -11.72 4.06
N ASP A 49 -9.71 -11.57 5.36
CA ASP A 49 -9.70 -10.26 6.04
C ASP A 49 -8.29 -9.64 5.99
N ARG A 50 -7.25 -10.44 6.30
CA ARG A 50 -5.86 -9.99 6.26
C ARG A 50 -5.41 -9.72 4.83
N LEU A 51 -5.77 -10.59 3.88
CA LEU A 51 -5.49 -10.38 2.46
C LEU A 51 -6.11 -9.06 1.97
N ALA A 52 -7.38 -8.82 2.26
CA ALA A 52 -8.09 -7.59 1.89
C ALA A 52 -7.39 -6.35 2.46
N ALA A 53 -6.98 -6.39 3.73
CA ALA A 53 -6.25 -5.28 4.37
C ALA A 53 -4.88 -5.03 3.74
N ARG A 54 -4.14 -6.09 3.37
CA ARG A 54 -2.86 -5.97 2.66
C ARG A 54 -3.04 -5.41 1.25
N VAL A 55 -4.05 -5.86 0.53
CA VAL A 55 -4.39 -5.29 -0.79
C VAL A 55 -4.74 -3.81 -0.66
N ALA A 56 -5.62 -3.44 0.28
CA ALA A 56 -5.95 -2.04 0.55
C ALA A 56 -4.70 -1.18 0.84
N GLN A 57 -3.78 -1.70 1.66
CA GLN A 57 -2.50 -1.05 1.95
C GLN A 57 -1.65 -0.83 0.69
N ILE A 58 -1.51 -1.86 -0.16
CA ILE A 58 -0.67 -1.82 -1.37
C ILE A 58 -1.21 -0.81 -2.38
N ILE A 59 -2.53 -0.84 -2.63
CA ILE A 59 -3.14 0.07 -3.61
C ILE A 59 -3.34 1.48 -3.06
N GLY A 60 -3.17 1.68 -1.75
CA GLY A 60 -3.41 2.95 -1.07
C GLY A 60 -4.89 3.30 -1.05
N ALA A 61 -5.75 2.32 -0.79
CA ALA A 61 -7.19 2.54 -0.68
C ALA A 61 -7.51 3.44 0.52
N ASP A 62 -8.42 4.40 0.35
CA ASP A 62 -8.87 5.26 1.43
C ASP A 62 -9.77 4.51 2.41
N MET A 63 -10.43 3.44 1.93
CA MET A 63 -11.41 2.70 2.70
C MET A 63 -11.40 1.20 2.36
N LEU A 64 -11.50 0.37 3.40
CA LEU A 64 -11.80 -1.06 3.31
C LEU A 64 -13.13 -1.34 4.02
N ILE A 65 -14.04 -2.05 3.37
CA ILE A 65 -15.27 -2.54 4.00
C ILE A 65 -15.19 -4.06 4.06
N LEU A 66 -15.16 -4.61 5.28
CA LEU A 66 -15.27 -6.04 5.52
C LEU A 66 -16.74 -6.40 5.75
N PHE A 67 -17.34 -7.06 4.78
CA PHE A 67 -18.66 -7.67 4.95
C PHE A 67 -18.53 -9.01 5.66
N SER A 68 -19.27 -9.14 6.76
CA SER A 68 -19.26 -10.30 7.65
C SER A 68 -20.68 -10.76 7.95
N ASP A 69 -20.82 -11.77 8.79
CA ASP A 69 -22.09 -12.22 9.34
C ASP A 69 -22.53 -11.43 10.58
N VAL A 70 -21.77 -10.43 10.98
CA VAL A 70 -22.04 -9.54 12.11
C VAL A 70 -22.15 -8.09 11.66
N ASP A 71 -22.95 -7.29 12.38
CA ASP A 71 -23.12 -5.86 12.08
C ASP A 71 -21.88 -5.02 12.46
N GLY A 72 -20.95 -5.57 13.25
CA GLY A 72 -19.74 -4.90 13.73
C GLY A 72 -19.15 -5.57 14.96
N LEU A 73 -18.25 -4.88 15.63
CA LEU A 73 -17.67 -5.34 16.90
C LEU A 73 -18.63 -5.06 18.05
N TYR A 74 -18.97 -6.09 18.84
CA TYR A 74 -19.90 -5.97 19.95
C TYR A 74 -19.19 -5.86 21.30
N ASP A 75 -19.58 -4.88 22.10
CA ASP A 75 -19.20 -4.77 23.50
C ASP A 75 -20.20 -5.58 24.38
N LYS A 76 -19.78 -6.76 24.81
CA LYS A 76 -20.59 -7.66 25.63
C LYS A 76 -20.83 -7.09 27.04
N SER A 77 -19.91 -6.29 27.59
CA SER A 77 -20.06 -5.66 28.89
C SER A 77 -21.17 -4.63 28.94
N LYS A 78 -21.55 -4.11 27.78
CA LYS A 78 -22.62 -3.11 27.59
C LYS A 78 -23.88 -3.67 26.94
N GLY A 79 -24.22 -4.94 27.18
CA GLY A 79 -25.45 -5.55 26.64
C GLY A 79 -25.38 -5.78 25.13
N LYS A 80 -24.23 -6.21 24.59
CA LYS A 80 -24.00 -6.45 23.15
C LYS A 80 -24.25 -5.22 22.26
N LYS A 81 -23.91 -4.04 22.72
CA LYS A 81 -23.95 -2.84 21.87
C LYS A 81 -22.80 -2.82 20.88
N ILE A 82 -23.08 -2.35 19.65
CA ILE A 82 -22.04 -2.21 18.62
C ILE A 82 -21.07 -1.09 19.03
N VAL A 83 -19.79 -1.38 19.00
CA VAL A 83 -18.71 -0.38 19.11
C VAL A 83 -18.68 0.40 17.81
N ARG A 84 -19.24 1.63 17.83
CA ARG A 84 -19.41 2.44 16.62
C ARG A 84 -18.08 2.88 16.00
N GLN A 85 -17.11 3.22 16.84
CA GLN A 85 -15.88 3.84 16.41
C GLN A 85 -14.71 3.33 17.25
N VAL A 86 -13.60 3.03 16.58
CA VAL A 86 -12.34 2.59 17.17
C VAL A 86 -11.22 3.48 16.64
N THR A 87 -10.60 4.25 17.53
CA THR A 87 -9.44 5.12 17.22
C THR A 87 -8.11 4.51 17.62
N SER A 88 -8.14 3.46 18.45
CA SER A 88 -6.95 2.67 18.82
C SER A 88 -7.35 1.27 19.23
N ILE A 89 -6.54 0.28 18.85
CA ILE A 89 -6.72 -1.12 19.27
C ILE A 89 -5.89 -1.34 20.52
N ASN A 90 -6.52 -1.12 21.67
CA ASN A 90 -5.95 -1.28 23.00
C ASN A 90 -6.45 -2.57 23.66
N GLU A 91 -6.01 -2.85 24.90
CA GLU A 91 -6.42 -4.04 25.66
C GLU A 91 -7.93 -4.18 25.80
N LYS A 92 -8.65 -3.06 25.96
CA LYS A 92 -10.10 -3.07 26.03
C LYS A 92 -10.75 -3.56 24.73
N ILE A 93 -10.26 -3.13 23.57
CA ILE A 93 -10.74 -3.63 22.28
C ILE A 93 -10.32 -5.08 22.07
N MET A 94 -9.09 -5.43 22.51
CA MET A 94 -8.59 -6.82 22.45
C MET A 94 -9.39 -7.76 23.36
N SER A 95 -9.85 -7.32 24.53
CA SER A 95 -10.67 -8.14 25.44
C SER A 95 -12.07 -8.43 24.90
N LEU A 96 -12.52 -7.75 23.85
CA LEU A 96 -13.77 -8.08 23.15
C LEU A 96 -13.65 -9.33 22.26
N MET A 97 -12.43 -9.84 22.07
CA MET A 97 -12.21 -11.10 21.39
C MET A 97 -12.75 -12.25 22.23
N ASP A 98 -13.64 -13.07 21.64
CA ASP A 98 -14.05 -14.31 22.26
C ASP A 98 -12.91 -15.32 22.22
N ASN A 99 -12.51 -15.87 23.36
CA ASN A 99 -11.58 -17.01 23.46
C ASN A 99 -12.16 -18.33 22.93
N LYS A 100 -13.38 -18.33 22.41
CA LYS A 100 -13.96 -19.52 21.77
C LYS A 100 -13.45 -19.61 20.34
N LYS A 101 -12.44 -20.45 20.12
CA LYS A 101 -12.08 -20.97 18.79
C LYS A 101 -13.35 -21.55 18.14
N ASN A 102 -13.90 -20.88 17.13
CA ASN A 102 -14.90 -21.47 16.29
C ASN A 102 -14.28 -22.69 15.60
N LYS A 103 -14.87 -23.88 15.82
CA LYS A 103 -14.39 -25.18 15.30
C LYS A 103 -14.39 -25.27 13.76
N PHE A 104 -14.95 -24.29 13.03
CA PHE A 104 -15.19 -24.37 11.58
C PHE A 104 -14.86 -23.12 10.77
N GLY A 105 -13.95 -22.24 11.24
CA GLY A 105 -13.52 -21.09 10.43
C GLY A 105 -12.29 -20.42 11.00
N SER A 106 -11.33 -20.16 10.12
CA SER A 106 -10.11 -19.41 10.44
C SER A 106 -10.38 -17.92 10.69
N GLY A 107 -11.58 -17.40 10.27
CA GLY A 107 -11.99 -16.01 10.38
C GLY A 107 -12.76 -15.71 11.67
N GLY A 108 -12.13 -15.06 12.63
CA GLY A 108 -12.76 -14.59 13.86
C GLY A 108 -12.62 -13.08 14.05
N ILE A 109 -13.05 -12.57 15.20
CA ILE A 109 -12.81 -11.16 15.58
C ILE A 109 -11.31 -10.83 15.58
N ALA A 110 -10.45 -11.78 15.92
CA ALA A 110 -9.00 -11.62 15.92
C ALA A 110 -8.46 -11.23 14.55
N THR A 111 -8.84 -11.94 13.49
CA THR A 111 -8.40 -11.64 12.12
C THR A 111 -8.90 -10.29 11.63
N LYS A 112 -10.13 -9.91 12.00
CA LYS A 112 -10.69 -8.58 11.70
C LYS A 112 -9.95 -7.46 12.44
N LEU A 113 -9.52 -7.69 13.68
CA LEU A 113 -8.70 -6.71 14.40
C LEU A 113 -7.28 -6.61 13.82
N ASP A 114 -6.70 -7.72 13.35
CA ASP A 114 -5.42 -7.68 12.64
C ASP A 114 -5.52 -6.92 11.31
N ALA A 115 -6.58 -7.17 10.54
CA ALA A 115 -6.90 -6.37 9.35
C ALA A 115 -7.07 -4.89 9.67
N ALA A 116 -7.77 -4.56 10.78
CA ALA A 116 -7.94 -3.19 11.23
C ALA A 116 -6.61 -2.52 11.60
N LYS A 117 -5.68 -3.23 12.27
CA LYS A 117 -4.33 -2.71 12.56
C LYS A 117 -3.58 -2.37 11.28
N ILE A 118 -3.65 -3.24 10.26
CA ILE A 118 -3.01 -3.01 8.95
C ILE A 118 -3.59 -1.75 8.32
N CYS A 119 -4.91 -1.63 8.21
CA CYS A 119 -5.58 -0.48 7.62
C CYS A 119 -5.27 0.82 8.37
N MET A 120 -5.44 0.85 9.69
CA MET A 120 -5.17 2.05 10.50
C MET A 120 -3.72 2.53 10.38
N ASN A 121 -2.75 1.59 10.31
CA ASN A 121 -1.33 1.91 10.15
C ASN A 121 -0.98 2.36 8.73
N SER A 122 -1.77 1.96 7.73
CA SER A 122 -1.60 2.38 6.32
C SER A 122 -2.43 3.60 5.96
N GLY A 123 -3.12 4.22 6.91
CA GLY A 123 -3.91 5.42 6.69
C GLY A 123 -5.30 5.16 6.08
N SER A 124 -5.71 3.89 5.98
CA SER A 124 -7.01 3.51 5.43
C SER A 124 -8.06 3.42 6.53
N HIS A 125 -9.25 3.94 6.28
CA HIS A 125 -10.42 3.65 7.09
C HIS A 125 -10.84 2.19 6.91
N MET A 126 -11.29 1.54 7.98
CA MET A 126 -11.86 0.19 7.85
C MET A 126 -13.22 0.13 8.50
N PHE A 127 -14.14 -0.59 7.86
CA PHE A 127 -15.48 -0.84 8.37
C PHE A 127 -15.74 -2.34 8.47
N ILE A 128 -16.43 -2.74 9.55
CA ILE A 128 -17.03 -4.08 9.66
C ILE A 128 -18.54 -3.87 9.61
N ALA A 129 -19.21 -4.54 8.69
CA ALA A 129 -20.67 -4.44 8.51
C ALA A 129 -21.26 -5.80 8.07
N ASN A 130 -22.58 -5.93 8.19
CA ASN A 130 -23.28 -7.14 7.81
C ASN A 130 -23.42 -7.24 6.29
N GLY A 131 -22.89 -8.35 5.73
CA GLY A 131 -22.98 -8.66 4.31
C GLY A 131 -24.14 -9.58 3.92
N LYS A 132 -24.88 -10.14 4.89
CA LYS A 132 -26.00 -11.06 4.63
C LYS A 132 -27.31 -10.35 4.27
N VAL A 133 -27.32 -9.02 4.31
CA VAL A 133 -28.50 -8.21 3.99
C VAL A 133 -28.48 -7.77 2.53
N ASN A 134 -29.66 -7.56 1.95
CA ASN A 134 -29.77 -7.01 0.60
C ASN A 134 -29.22 -5.57 0.56
N ASN A 135 -28.47 -5.22 -0.50
CA ASN A 135 -27.84 -3.91 -0.66
C ASN A 135 -27.01 -3.49 0.57
N PRO A 136 -25.96 -4.26 0.95
CA PRO A 136 -25.30 -4.12 2.24
C PRO A 136 -24.67 -2.74 2.44
N ILE A 137 -24.15 -2.10 1.41
CA ILE A 137 -23.58 -0.72 1.49
C ILE A 137 -24.69 0.28 1.82
N ALA A 138 -25.79 0.26 1.08
CA ALA A 138 -26.93 1.17 1.32
C ALA A 138 -27.51 0.94 2.72
N ASN A 139 -27.62 -0.33 3.14
CA ASN A 139 -28.11 -0.69 4.46
C ASN A 139 -27.15 -0.21 5.57
N MET A 140 -25.85 -0.37 5.41
CA MET A 140 -24.83 0.13 6.33
C MET A 140 -24.96 1.65 6.53
N ILE A 141 -25.10 2.41 5.45
CA ILE A 141 -25.22 3.87 5.48
C ILE A 141 -26.53 4.28 6.16
N LYS A 142 -27.67 3.70 5.73
CA LYS A 142 -29.01 4.04 6.22
C LYS A 142 -29.17 3.73 7.71
N ASN A 143 -28.81 2.52 8.13
CA ASN A 143 -29.04 2.04 9.49
C ASN A 143 -27.90 2.36 10.45
N LYS A 144 -26.77 2.84 9.92
CA LYS A 144 -25.56 3.14 10.70
C LYS A 144 -25.11 1.96 11.58
N LYS A 145 -25.35 0.71 11.14
CA LYS A 145 -24.93 -0.52 11.83
C LYS A 145 -23.60 -0.98 11.28
N TYR A 146 -22.52 -0.55 11.92
CA TYR A 146 -21.15 -0.90 11.58
C TYR A 146 -20.19 -0.55 12.71
N THR A 147 -18.99 -1.10 12.68
CA THR A 147 -17.84 -0.58 13.43
C THR A 147 -16.88 0.10 12.46
N HIS A 148 -16.49 1.33 12.77
CA HIS A 148 -15.56 2.14 11.99
C HIS A 148 -14.21 2.24 12.73
N PHE A 149 -13.15 1.77 12.12
CA PHE A 149 -11.77 1.93 12.58
C PHE A 149 -11.15 3.13 11.85
N LEU A 150 -10.69 4.12 12.63
CA LEU A 150 -10.16 5.37 12.10
C LEU A 150 -8.63 5.34 12.09
N PRO A 151 -7.99 5.64 10.96
CA PRO A 151 -6.55 5.83 10.92
C PRO A 151 -6.18 7.15 11.62
N LYS A 152 -4.95 7.22 12.16
CA LYS A 152 -4.38 8.44 12.73
C LYS A 152 -3.59 9.27 11.71
N ILE A 153 -3.29 8.70 10.57
CA ILE A 153 -2.48 9.29 9.50
C ILE A 153 -3.19 9.10 8.17
N SER A 154 -2.87 9.95 7.19
CA SER A 154 -3.36 9.75 5.82
C SER A 154 -2.66 8.59 5.11
N THR A 155 -3.26 8.06 4.04
CA THR A 155 -2.64 7.03 3.18
C THR A 155 -1.33 7.54 2.56
N LEU A 156 -1.27 8.83 2.21
CA LEU A 156 -0.05 9.47 1.70
C LEU A 156 1.06 9.51 2.75
N ASP A 157 0.75 9.89 3.99
CA ASP A 157 1.74 9.94 5.07
C ASP A 157 2.22 8.54 5.46
N ALA A 158 1.32 7.55 5.47
CA ALA A 158 1.69 6.15 5.70
C ALA A 158 2.65 5.67 4.61
N ARG A 159 2.38 6.01 3.34
CA ARG A 159 3.24 5.67 2.22
C ARG A 159 4.62 6.33 2.34
N LYS A 160 4.65 7.62 2.67
CA LYS A 160 5.90 8.35 2.93
C LYS A 160 6.71 7.68 4.03
N LYS A 161 6.08 7.34 5.17
CA LYS A 161 6.74 6.61 6.27
C LYS A 161 7.29 5.26 5.80
N TRP A 162 6.56 4.53 4.96
CA TRP A 162 7.01 3.25 4.42
C TRP A 162 8.22 3.41 3.47
N ILE A 163 8.28 4.49 2.67
CA ILE A 163 9.44 4.82 1.81
C ILE A 163 10.65 5.19 2.66
N ILE A 164 10.47 6.05 3.68
CA ILE A 164 11.57 6.48 4.58
C ILE A 164 12.05 5.34 5.48
N GLY A 165 11.12 4.54 6.01
CA GLY A 165 11.39 3.49 7.01
C GLY A 165 12.20 2.31 6.49
N SER A 166 12.49 2.22 5.19
CA SER A 166 13.48 1.28 4.69
C SER A 166 14.88 1.84 4.99
N LEU A 167 15.52 1.25 5.99
CA LEU A 167 16.87 1.61 6.45
C LEU A 167 17.94 1.48 5.35
N ASN A 168 17.71 0.62 4.35
CA ASN A 168 18.66 0.35 3.28
C ASN A 168 18.22 1.05 1.98
N TYR A 169 19.12 1.82 1.40
CA TYR A 169 19.05 2.28 0.02
C TYR A 169 20.08 1.50 -0.81
N ASN A 170 19.74 1.17 -2.05
CA ASN A 170 20.55 0.32 -2.90
C ASN A 170 21.37 1.14 -3.91
N GLY A 171 21.13 2.46 -3.95
CA GLY A 171 21.89 3.35 -4.82
C GLY A 171 21.56 4.82 -4.64
N THR A 172 22.31 5.62 -5.36
CA THR A 172 22.23 7.09 -5.34
C THR A 172 22.04 7.63 -6.74
N ILE A 173 21.15 8.60 -6.89
CA ILE A 173 20.90 9.34 -8.12
C ILE A 173 21.32 10.79 -7.89
N TYR A 174 22.23 11.30 -8.70
CA TYR A 174 22.65 12.72 -8.69
C TYR A 174 21.87 13.49 -9.74
N ILE A 175 21.41 14.67 -9.38
CA ILE A 175 20.56 15.49 -10.24
C ILE A 175 21.12 16.90 -10.41
N ASP A 176 20.70 17.55 -11.49
CA ASP A 176 21.04 18.94 -11.76
C ASP A 176 20.14 19.91 -10.96
N ASN A 177 20.48 21.21 -11.01
CA ASN A 177 19.75 22.26 -10.30
C ASN A 177 18.31 22.43 -10.81
N GLY A 178 18.05 22.14 -12.10
CA GLY A 178 16.71 22.20 -12.68
C GLY A 178 15.80 21.12 -12.10
N ALA A 179 16.31 19.89 -12.02
CA ALA A 179 15.60 18.77 -11.39
C ALA A 179 15.43 19.00 -9.89
N ALA A 180 16.44 19.52 -9.17
CA ALA A 180 16.33 19.85 -7.75
C ALA A 180 15.20 20.86 -7.49
N LYS A 181 15.11 21.92 -8.30
CA LYS A 181 14.02 22.90 -8.23
C LYS A 181 12.66 22.27 -8.60
N ALA A 182 12.61 21.36 -9.56
CA ALA A 182 11.37 20.66 -9.90
C ALA A 182 10.89 19.76 -8.74
N LEU A 183 11.80 19.05 -8.07
CA LEU A 183 11.48 18.23 -6.91
C LEU A 183 10.94 19.05 -5.76
N SER A 184 11.58 20.19 -5.42
CA SER A 184 11.10 21.09 -4.35
C SER A 184 9.68 21.62 -4.62
N ASN A 185 9.29 21.71 -5.89
CA ASN A 185 7.94 22.07 -6.33
C ASN A 185 6.98 20.84 -6.44
N GLY A 186 7.33 19.70 -5.85
CA GLY A 186 6.48 18.51 -5.81
C GLY A 186 6.32 17.80 -7.16
N LYS A 187 7.26 17.95 -8.09
CA LYS A 187 7.27 17.26 -9.38
C LYS A 187 7.99 15.91 -9.28
N SER A 188 7.70 15.02 -10.24
CA SER A 188 8.41 13.74 -10.40
C SER A 188 9.84 13.95 -10.92
N LEU A 189 10.74 13.00 -10.62
CA LEU A 189 12.08 12.99 -11.18
C LEU A 189 12.05 12.39 -12.59
N LEU A 190 12.52 13.16 -13.57
CA LEU A 190 12.66 12.75 -14.96
C LEU A 190 14.12 12.40 -15.28
N ALA A 191 14.33 11.56 -16.30
CA ALA A 191 15.66 11.15 -16.75
C ALA A 191 16.53 12.34 -17.21
N ALA A 192 15.91 13.36 -17.78
CA ALA A 192 16.60 14.56 -18.29
C ALA A 192 17.41 15.30 -17.20
N GLY A 193 16.94 15.29 -15.96
CA GLY A 193 17.63 15.94 -14.83
C GLY A 193 18.66 15.11 -14.11
N ILE A 194 18.91 13.85 -14.54
CA ILE A 194 19.86 12.96 -13.90
C ILE A 194 21.25 13.15 -14.53
N THR A 195 22.25 13.41 -13.70
CA THR A 195 23.63 13.62 -14.13
C THR A 195 24.50 12.38 -13.93
N LYS A 196 24.31 11.67 -12.80
CA LYS A 196 25.11 10.51 -12.42
C LYS A 196 24.28 9.55 -11.55
N ILE A 197 24.66 8.29 -11.58
CA ILE A 197 24.15 7.27 -10.65
C ILE A 197 25.32 6.55 -9.96
N ASN A 198 25.06 6.02 -8.76
CA ASN A 198 25.99 5.17 -8.02
C ASN A 198 25.23 4.02 -7.37
N GLY A 199 25.86 2.84 -7.31
CA GLY A 199 25.25 1.62 -6.78
C GLY A 199 24.52 0.79 -7.83
N ASN A 200 24.19 -0.44 -7.46
CA ASN A 200 23.46 -1.37 -8.32
C ASN A 200 22.09 -1.66 -7.70
N PHE A 201 21.05 -1.16 -8.32
CA PHE A 201 19.68 -1.30 -7.85
C PHE A 201 18.73 -1.71 -8.97
N LYS A 202 17.69 -2.40 -8.57
CA LYS A 202 16.65 -2.89 -9.47
C LYS A 202 15.45 -1.96 -9.44
N LYS A 203 14.59 -2.09 -10.44
CA LYS A 203 13.28 -1.43 -10.50
C LYS A 203 12.47 -1.70 -9.21
N GLY A 204 11.97 -0.63 -8.58
CA GLY A 204 11.21 -0.68 -7.33
C GLY A 204 12.06 -0.61 -6.07
N GLU A 205 13.38 -0.54 -6.18
CA GLU A 205 14.25 -0.38 -5.02
C GLU A 205 14.39 1.08 -4.60
N ASN A 206 14.74 1.26 -3.33
CA ASN A 206 14.87 2.56 -2.70
C ASN A 206 16.22 3.18 -3.06
N VAL A 207 16.18 4.44 -3.48
CA VAL A 207 17.36 5.21 -3.84
C VAL A 207 17.35 6.57 -3.14
N ILE A 208 18.55 7.11 -2.89
CA ILE A 208 18.75 8.47 -2.41
C ILE A 208 18.94 9.40 -3.62
N ILE A 209 18.37 10.59 -3.54
CA ILE A 209 18.55 11.64 -4.53
C ILE A 209 19.43 12.73 -3.92
N LEU A 210 20.53 13.01 -4.56
CA LEU A 210 21.50 14.06 -4.17
C LEU A 210 21.55 15.16 -5.22
N ASP A 211 21.81 16.39 -4.76
CA ASP A 211 22.20 17.49 -5.63
C ASP A 211 23.69 17.41 -6.03
N GLN A 212 24.14 18.39 -6.79
CA GLN A 212 25.54 18.48 -7.23
C GLN A 212 26.53 18.71 -6.08
N ASN A 213 26.04 19.19 -4.92
CA ASN A 213 26.83 19.45 -3.71
C ASN A 213 26.81 18.25 -2.74
N ASN A 214 26.26 17.10 -3.14
CA ASN A 214 26.01 15.91 -2.31
C ASN A 214 25.02 16.13 -1.16
N ASN A 215 24.21 17.18 -1.19
CA ASN A 215 23.11 17.33 -0.23
C ASN A 215 22.00 16.33 -0.56
N GLN A 216 21.49 15.65 0.46
CA GLN A 216 20.39 14.74 0.30
C GLN A 216 19.07 15.50 0.19
N LEU A 217 18.43 15.44 -0.98
CA LEU A 217 17.18 16.15 -1.26
C LEU A 217 15.95 15.29 -1.03
N ALA A 218 16.05 14.00 -1.36
CA ALA A 218 14.90 13.11 -1.30
C ALA A 218 15.31 11.64 -1.22
N ARG A 219 14.32 10.79 -0.91
CA ARG A 219 14.35 9.33 -1.08
C ARG A 219 13.16 8.88 -1.90
N GLY A 220 13.34 7.85 -2.73
CA GLY A 220 12.24 7.39 -3.56
C GLY A 220 12.45 5.99 -4.14
N LEU A 221 11.38 5.48 -4.76
CA LEU A 221 11.37 4.17 -5.43
C LEU A 221 11.65 4.34 -6.91
N SER A 222 12.74 3.77 -7.39
CA SER A 222 13.11 3.86 -8.79
C SER A 222 12.14 3.08 -9.69
N SER A 223 11.68 3.70 -10.76
CA SER A 223 10.89 3.05 -11.81
C SER A 223 11.75 2.21 -12.77
N PHE A 224 13.06 2.38 -12.73
CA PHE A 224 14.04 1.73 -13.59
C PHE A 224 15.17 1.11 -12.76
N SER A 225 15.89 0.14 -13.32
CA SER A 225 17.15 -0.34 -12.76
C SER A 225 18.27 0.68 -12.99
N SER A 226 19.36 0.55 -12.22
CA SER A 226 20.55 1.38 -12.41
C SER A 226 21.09 1.31 -13.86
N ALA A 227 21.14 0.11 -14.45
CA ALA A 227 21.59 -0.09 -15.81
C ALA A 227 20.68 0.60 -16.87
N GLU A 228 19.38 0.64 -16.65
CA GLU A 228 18.43 1.36 -17.51
C GLU A 228 18.59 2.87 -17.34
N ILE A 229 18.74 3.36 -16.11
CA ILE A 229 18.94 4.80 -15.86
C ILE A 229 20.23 5.27 -16.50
N ASP A 230 21.29 4.45 -16.47
CA ASP A 230 22.56 4.82 -17.08
C ASP A 230 22.43 5.07 -18.59
N LYS A 231 21.55 4.34 -19.26
CA LYS A 231 21.25 4.53 -20.69
C LYS A 231 20.40 5.77 -20.97
N ILE A 232 19.49 6.12 -20.06
CA ILE A 232 18.48 7.18 -20.28
C ILE A 232 18.79 8.49 -19.56
N LYS A 233 19.80 8.56 -18.67
CA LYS A 233 20.18 9.79 -17.98
C LYS A 233 20.45 10.93 -18.94
N GLY A 234 19.96 12.11 -18.63
CA GLY A 234 20.06 13.29 -19.49
C GLY A 234 19.17 13.27 -20.73
N LYS A 235 18.38 12.20 -20.97
CA LYS A 235 17.49 12.07 -22.12
C LYS A 235 16.08 12.55 -21.81
N GLN A 236 15.38 13.02 -22.85
CA GLN A 236 14.00 13.43 -22.70
C GLN A 236 13.06 12.21 -22.61
N SER A 237 11.93 12.38 -21.92
CA SER A 237 10.97 11.26 -21.67
C SER A 237 10.48 10.59 -22.95
N LYS A 238 10.35 11.32 -24.04
CA LYS A 238 9.94 10.79 -25.37
C LYS A 238 10.97 9.86 -26.02
N GLU A 239 12.24 9.91 -25.60
CA GLU A 239 13.31 9.10 -26.14
C GLU A 239 13.46 7.76 -25.41
N ILE A 240 12.90 7.66 -24.20
CA ILE A 240 13.11 6.52 -23.30
C ILE A 240 12.66 5.20 -23.95
N GLU A 241 11.49 5.19 -24.58
CA GLU A 241 10.93 4.01 -25.24
C GLU A 241 11.84 3.51 -26.36
N THR A 242 12.34 4.43 -27.18
CA THR A 242 13.26 4.10 -28.27
C THR A 242 14.59 3.54 -27.73
N ILE A 243 15.12 4.11 -26.66
CA ILE A 243 16.40 3.69 -26.06
C ILE A 243 16.28 2.34 -25.35
N LEU A 244 15.19 2.09 -24.65
CA LEU A 244 15.01 0.85 -23.87
C LEU A 244 14.36 -0.28 -24.66
N GLY A 245 13.71 0.03 -25.82
CA GLY A 245 13.06 -0.96 -26.68
C GLY A 245 11.73 -1.50 -26.16
N TYR A 246 11.12 -0.85 -25.15
CA TYR A 246 9.82 -1.24 -24.60
C TYR A 246 9.07 -0.03 -24.04
N LEU A 247 7.72 -0.11 -24.01
CA LEU A 247 6.88 0.90 -23.40
C LEU A 247 7.16 1.03 -21.92
N SER A 248 7.66 2.17 -21.48
CA SER A 248 8.09 2.41 -20.11
C SER A 248 7.36 3.59 -19.47
N LYS A 249 7.63 3.81 -18.18
CA LYS A 249 7.23 5.05 -17.52
C LYS A 249 8.08 6.21 -18.04
N THR A 250 7.52 7.42 -17.98
CA THR A 250 8.23 8.65 -18.31
C THR A 250 9.06 9.18 -17.15
N GLU A 251 8.66 8.84 -15.91
CA GLU A 251 9.31 9.29 -14.69
C GLU A 251 10.25 8.21 -14.12
N VAL A 252 11.45 8.62 -13.77
CA VAL A 252 12.41 7.76 -13.06
C VAL A 252 11.96 7.54 -11.63
N ILE A 253 11.41 8.55 -10.97
CA ILE A 253 10.73 8.43 -9.68
C ILE A 253 9.48 9.30 -9.71
N HIS A 254 8.31 8.67 -9.52
CA HIS A 254 7.06 9.40 -9.45
C HIS A 254 6.98 10.17 -8.12
N LYS A 255 6.37 11.37 -8.13
CA LYS A 255 6.20 12.22 -6.95
C LYS A 255 5.58 11.51 -5.74
N ASP A 256 4.62 10.61 -6.00
CA ASP A 256 3.95 9.82 -4.94
C ASP A 256 4.79 8.64 -4.43
N ASP A 257 5.89 8.32 -5.12
CA ASP A 257 6.89 7.32 -4.76
C ASP A 257 8.17 7.96 -4.19
N MET A 258 8.09 9.22 -3.78
CA MET A 258 9.21 10.02 -3.31
C MET A 258 8.87 10.81 -2.06
N VAL A 259 9.85 10.99 -1.19
CA VAL A 259 9.78 11.83 0.00
C VAL A 259 10.92 12.83 -0.04
N LEU A 260 10.58 14.11 0.04
CA LEU A 260 11.54 15.19 0.25
C LEU A 260 12.02 15.17 1.71
N LEU A 261 13.27 15.54 1.93
CA LEU A 261 13.95 15.54 3.23
C LEU A 261 14.24 16.94 3.70
#